data_d98bc9b92a118a70243fc8e705b3a133
#
_entry.id   d98bc9b92a118a70243fc8e705b3a133
#
_cell.length_a   1.000
_cell.length_b   1.000
_cell.length_c   1.000
_cell.angle_alpha   90.00
_cell.angle_beta   90.00
_cell.angle_gamma   90.00
#
_symmetry.space_group_name_H-M   'P 1'
#
loop_
_entity.id
_entity.type
_entity.pdbx_description
1 polymer ?
#
loop_
_entity_poly.entity_id
_entity_poly.type
_entity_poly.pdbx_seq_one_letter_code
_entity_poly.pdbx_strand_id
1 'polypeptide(L)'
;MTLKYRQIQSTDLTVSEIGFGVWSVSMNWWGEVKEEDGVNLLQKAADKGITFFDTADTYGAGYGEEIIPKALADRRKDLVIGTKFGYDIEAPRMGHKERPQQWDADFIKKACEGSLRRLETD
;
A
#
# COMPACT_ATOMS: atom_id res chain seq x y z
N MET A 1 12.44 20.58 -9.85
CA MET A 1 12.85 20.12 -8.50
C MET A 1 13.25 18.65 -8.60
N THR A 2 14.44 18.32 -8.17
CA THR A 2 14.93 16.94 -8.21
C THR A 2 14.61 16.29 -6.86
N LEU A 3 13.92 15.13 -6.87
CA LEU A 3 13.69 14.33 -5.68
C LEU A 3 15.04 13.84 -5.13
N LYS A 4 15.17 13.88 -3.81
CA LYS A 4 16.29 13.30 -3.10
C LYS A 4 15.91 11.90 -2.63
N TYR A 5 16.93 11.06 -2.45
CA TYR A 5 16.79 9.69 -2.01
C TYR A 5 17.56 9.47 -0.73
N ARG A 6 17.06 8.59 0.12
CA ARG A 6 17.69 8.20 1.39
C ARG A 6 17.74 6.70 1.53
N GLN A 7 18.84 6.22 2.03
CA GLN A 7 18.96 4.83 2.47
C GLN A 7 18.22 4.65 3.80
N ILE A 8 17.40 3.61 3.88
CA ILE A 8 16.79 3.19 5.14
C ILE A 8 17.90 2.56 5.98
N GLN A 9 18.14 3.14 7.15
CA GLN A 9 19.23 2.76 8.03
C GLN A 9 19.25 1.25 8.32
N SER A 10 20.43 0.66 8.26
CA SER A 10 20.65 -0.78 8.47
C SER A 10 20.02 -1.70 7.42
N THR A 11 19.69 -1.18 6.25
CA THR A 11 19.21 -1.96 5.10
C THR A 11 19.95 -1.54 3.82
N ASP A 12 19.75 -2.29 2.75
CA ASP A 12 20.19 -1.95 1.39
C ASP A 12 19.12 -1.17 0.60
N LEU A 13 17.98 -0.85 1.24
CA LEU A 13 16.87 -0.16 0.61
C LEU A 13 17.13 1.35 0.52
N THR A 14 16.97 1.90 -0.67
CA THR A 14 17.00 3.34 -0.93
C THR A 14 15.63 3.80 -1.41
N VAL A 15 15.09 4.83 -0.78
CA VAL A 15 13.76 5.36 -1.05
C VAL A 15 13.79 6.85 -1.35
N SER A 16 12.82 7.33 -2.11
CA SER A 16 12.60 8.77 -2.26
C SER A 16 12.23 9.40 -0.90
N GLU A 17 12.72 10.62 -0.64
CA GLU A 17 12.39 11.34 0.61
C GLU A 17 10.89 11.64 0.76
N ILE A 18 10.15 11.66 -0.34
CA ILE A 18 8.71 11.81 -0.38
C ILE A 18 8.13 10.45 -0.79
N GLY A 19 7.21 9.92 0.01
CA GLY A 19 6.43 8.72 -0.32
C GLY A 19 5.02 9.06 -0.78
N PHE A 20 4.36 8.11 -1.43
CA PHE A 20 2.95 8.20 -1.82
C PHE A 20 2.09 7.39 -0.85
N GLY A 21 1.17 8.05 -0.16
CA GLY A 21 0.18 7.40 0.70
C GLY A 21 -1.01 6.89 -0.12
N VAL A 22 -1.12 5.59 -0.29
CA VAL A 22 -2.17 4.94 -1.10
C VAL A 22 -3.56 5.08 -0.45
N TRP A 23 -3.60 5.39 0.84
CA TRP A 23 -4.85 5.66 1.56
C TRP A 23 -5.76 6.68 0.83
N SER A 24 -5.16 7.72 0.25
CA SER A 24 -5.88 8.78 -0.45
C SER A 24 -6.67 8.31 -1.68
N VAL A 25 -6.25 7.21 -2.31
CA VAL A 25 -6.89 6.65 -3.50
C VAL A 25 -7.66 5.36 -3.24
N SER A 26 -7.52 4.79 -2.04
CA SER A 26 -8.14 3.51 -1.66
C SER A 26 -9.24 3.62 -0.60
N MET A 27 -9.40 4.80 -0.01
CA MET A 27 -10.41 5.09 1.01
C MET A 27 -11.29 6.26 0.57
N ASN A 28 -12.60 6.14 0.73
CA ASN A 28 -13.59 7.13 0.27
C ASN A 28 -13.85 8.25 1.30
N TRP A 29 -12.89 8.55 2.18
CA TRP A 29 -13.08 9.54 3.25
C TRP A 29 -13.16 10.99 2.74
N TRP A 30 -12.48 11.28 1.63
CA TRP A 30 -12.47 12.60 0.99
C TRP A 30 -13.20 12.62 -0.36
N GLY A 31 -14.06 11.64 -0.59
CA GLY A 31 -14.75 11.44 -1.83
C GLY A 31 -14.31 10.18 -2.56
N GLU A 32 -15.13 9.74 -3.50
CA GLU A 32 -14.83 8.57 -4.31
C GLU A 32 -13.77 8.90 -5.36
N VAL A 33 -12.71 8.08 -5.39
CA VAL A 33 -11.70 8.11 -6.43
C VAL A 33 -11.94 6.90 -7.33
N LYS A 34 -12.17 7.14 -8.62
CA LYS A 34 -12.28 6.04 -9.60
C LYS A 34 -10.97 5.30 -9.72
N GLU A 35 -11.04 3.99 -9.95
CA GLU A 35 -9.82 3.16 -10.10
C GLU A 35 -8.86 3.70 -11.15
N GLU A 36 -9.38 4.14 -12.31
CA GLU A 36 -8.58 4.75 -13.38
C GLU A 36 -7.79 5.97 -12.90
N ASP A 37 -8.44 6.85 -12.14
CA ASP A 37 -7.79 8.05 -11.58
C ASP A 37 -6.72 7.68 -10.55
N GLY A 38 -7.01 6.69 -9.70
CA GLY A 38 -6.06 6.15 -8.72
C GLY A 38 -4.83 5.56 -9.40
N VAL A 39 -5.02 4.71 -10.41
CA VAL A 39 -3.94 4.14 -11.21
C VAL A 39 -3.09 5.24 -11.86
N ASN A 40 -3.74 6.23 -12.49
CA ASN A 40 -3.04 7.36 -13.10
C ASN A 40 -2.22 8.18 -12.09
N LEU A 41 -2.72 8.35 -10.87
CA LEU A 41 -2.01 9.08 -9.81
C LEU A 41 -0.77 8.31 -9.35
N LEU A 42 -0.87 6.99 -9.15
CA LEU A 42 0.29 6.16 -8.79
C LEU A 42 1.36 6.19 -9.90
N GLN A 43 0.94 6.04 -11.16
CA GLN A 43 1.87 6.11 -12.31
C GLN A 43 2.57 7.46 -12.38
N LYS A 44 1.84 8.57 -12.25
CA LYS A 44 2.42 9.92 -12.23
C LYS A 44 3.39 10.12 -11.05
N ALA A 45 3.08 9.56 -9.88
CA ALA A 45 3.97 9.61 -8.73
C ALA A 45 5.29 8.89 -9.04
N ALA A 46 5.23 7.69 -9.58
CA ALA A 46 6.41 6.93 -10.00
C ALA A 46 7.19 7.65 -11.11
N ASP A 47 6.52 8.25 -12.10
CA ASP A 47 7.16 9.06 -13.17
C ASP A 47 7.88 10.29 -12.63
N LYS A 48 7.45 10.82 -11.48
CA LYS A 48 8.13 11.91 -10.77
C LYS A 48 9.30 11.44 -9.89
N GLY A 49 9.57 10.13 -9.87
CA GLY A 49 10.69 9.54 -9.12
C GLY A 49 10.33 9.10 -7.71
N ILE A 50 9.05 9.07 -7.33
CA ILE A 50 8.63 8.48 -6.05
C ILE A 50 8.82 6.97 -6.13
N THR A 51 9.59 6.43 -5.18
CA THR A 51 9.88 4.99 -5.10
C THR A 51 9.32 4.33 -3.85
N PHE A 52 8.78 5.12 -2.91
CA PHE A 52 8.17 4.60 -1.68
C PHE A 52 6.65 4.79 -1.71
N PHE A 53 5.92 3.67 -1.57
CA PHE A 53 4.46 3.64 -1.53
C PHE A 53 4.01 3.03 -0.20
N ASP A 54 3.26 3.80 0.59
CA ASP A 54 2.71 3.36 1.88
C ASP A 54 1.25 2.95 1.72
N THR A 55 0.94 1.72 2.09
CA THR A 55 -0.41 1.16 2.07
C THR A 55 -0.71 0.38 3.35
N ALA A 56 -1.82 -0.32 3.39
CA ALA A 56 -2.20 -1.26 4.44
C ALA A 56 -3.23 -2.27 3.89
N ASP A 57 -3.28 -3.46 4.48
CA ASP A 57 -4.28 -4.47 4.16
C ASP A 57 -5.71 -4.00 4.46
N THR A 58 -5.88 -3.13 5.46
CA THR A 58 -7.18 -2.57 5.83
C THR A 58 -7.68 -1.45 4.90
N TYR A 59 -6.81 -0.88 4.06
CA TYR A 59 -7.22 0.20 3.15
C TYR A 59 -8.12 -0.35 2.04
N GLY A 60 -9.42 -0.02 2.11
CA GLY A 60 -10.42 -0.59 1.21
C GLY A 60 -10.54 -2.11 1.30
N ALA A 61 -10.20 -2.71 2.48
CA ALA A 61 -10.22 -4.16 2.70
C ALA A 61 -9.38 -4.95 1.66
N GLY A 62 -8.13 -4.52 1.46
CA GLY A 62 -7.19 -5.10 0.51
C GLY A 62 -7.00 -4.29 -0.77
N TYR A 63 -7.97 -3.45 -1.14
CA TYR A 63 -7.90 -2.67 -2.38
C TYR A 63 -6.68 -1.74 -2.44
N GLY A 64 -6.26 -1.16 -1.31
CA GLY A 64 -5.06 -0.32 -1.24
C GLY A 64 -3.76 -1.05 -1.60
N GLU A 65 -3.72 -2.38 -1.44
CA GLU A 65 -2.61 -3.20 -1.91
C GLU A 65 -2.81 -3.60 -3.39
N GLU A 66 -4.03 -3.98 -3.79
CA GLU A 66 -4.35 -4.44 -5.15
C GLU A 66 -4.15 -3.38 -6.24
N ILE A 67 -4.36 -2.10 -5.91
CA ILE A 67 -4.20 -1.01 -6.89
C ILE A 67 -2.73 -0.78 -7.28
N ILE A 68 -1.77 -1.14 -6.42
CA ILE A 68 -0.35 -0.95 -6.69
C ILE A 68 0.13 -1.79 -7.89
N PRO A 69 -0.05 -3.11 -7.93
CA PRO A 69 0.33 -3.88 -9.11
C PRO A 69 -0.47 -3.51 -10.36
N LYS A 70 -1.75 -3.13 -10.23
CA LYS A 70 -2.53 -2.62 -11.38
C LYS A 70 -1.86 -1.41 -12.04
N ALA A 71 -1.25 -0.55 -11.24
CA ALA A 71 -0.61 0.67 -11.72
C ALA A 71 0.87 0.49 -12.09
N LEU A 72 1.61 -0.36 -11.37
CA LEU A 72 3.07 -0.33 -11.30
C LEU A 72 3.74 -1.71 -11.36
N ALA A 73 3.06 -2.76 -11.85
CA ALA A 73 3.62 -4.11 -11.91
C ALA A 73 4.96 -4.18 -12.67
N ASP A 74 5.07 -3.43 -13.75
CA ASP A 74 6.27 -3.32 -14.60
C ASP A 74 7.46 -2.63 -13.89
N ARG A 75 7.19 -1.90 -12.80
CA ARG A 75 8.17 -1.15 -12.00
C ARG A 75 8.43 -1.76 -10.63
N ARG A 76 7.85 -2.92 -10.31
CA ARG A 76 7.90 -3.50 -8.96
C ARG A 76 9.30 -3.52 -8.34
N LYS A 77 10.33 -3.83 -9.12
CA LYS A 77 11.72 -3.92 -8.67
C LYS A 77 12.34 -2.59 -8.25
N ASP A 78 11.78 -1.49 -8.75
CA ASP A 78 12.27 -0.13 -8.46
C ASP A 78 11.54 0.51 -7.28
N LEU A 79 10.57 -0.21 -6.70
CA LEU A 79 9.70 0.30 -5.64
C LEU A 79 9.96 -0.38 -4.31
N VAL A 80 9.84 0.40 -3.25
CA VAL A 80 9.72 -0.08 -1.88
C VAL A 80 8.28 0.14 -1.42
N ILE A 81 7.60 -0.92 -1.01
CA ILE A 81 6.22 -0.88 -0.55
C ILE A 81 6.20 -1.15 0.95
N GLY A 82 5.67 -0.19 1.71
CA GLY A 82 5.34 -0.38 3.11
C GLY A 82 3.87 -0.75 3.25
N THR A 83 3.57 -1.89 3.87
CA THR A 83 2.19 -2.26 4.21
C THR A 83 2.07 -2.59 5.70
N LYS A 84 0.85 -2.77 6.17
CA LYS A 84 0.52 -2.94 7.59
C LYS A 84 -0.49 -4.07 7.73
N PHE A 85 -0.50 -4.68 8.91
CA PHE A 85 -1.46 -5.68 9.33
C PHE A 85 -1.96 -5.37 10.75
N GLY A 86 -2.89 -6.16 11.25
CA GLY A 86 -3.33 -6.09 12.64
C GLY A 86 -4.85 -6.03 12.81
N TYR A 87 -5.59 -5.80 11.75
CA TYR A 87 -7.05 -5.87 11.74
C TYR A 87 -7.53 -7.06 10.89
N ASP A 88 -8.57 -7.74 11.35
CA ASP A 88 -9.23 -8.75 10.53
C ASP A 88 -10.04 -8.08 9.41
N ILE A 89 -9.44 -8.00 8.23
CA ILE A 89 -10.06 -7.35 7.07
C ILE A 89 -11.23 -8.15 6.47
N GLU A 90 -11.36 -9.44 6.80
CA GLU A 90 -12.47 -10.29 6.39
C GLU A 90 -13.70 -10.05 7.27
N ALA A 91 -13.51 -9.54 8.51
CA ALA A 91 -14.61 -9.21 9.39
C ALA A 91 -15.42 -8.01 8.86
N PRO A 92 -16.76 -8.04 8.96
CA PRO A 92 -17.60 -6.94 8.52
C PRO A 92 -17.27 -5.66 9.33
N ARG A 93 -17.18 -4.54 8.63
CA ARG A 93 -17.04 -3.23 9.26
C ARG A 93 -18.41 -2.75 9.73
N MET A 94 -18.56 -2.54 11.02
CA MET A 94 -19.81 -2.05 11.61
C MET A 94 -19.77 -0.51 11.74
N GLY A 95 -20.20 0.19 10.71
CA GLY A 95 -20.23 1.65 10.67
C GLY A 95 -18.82 2.25 10.76
N HIS A 96 -18.60 3.15 11.74
CA HIS A 96 -17.30 3.79 11.98
C HIS A 96 -16.41 3.02 12.98
N LYS A 97 -16.85 1.86 13.46
CA LYS A 97 -16.04 1.05 14.38
C LYS A 97 -14.88 0.40 13.64
N GLU A 98 -13.76 0.30 14.33
CA GLU A 98 -12.62 -0.47 13.85
C GLU A 98 -12.96 -1.96 13.76
N ARG A 99 -12.30 -2.65 12.83
CA ARG A 99 -12.37 -4.12 12.76
C ARG A 99 -11.68 -4.74 13.98
N PRO A 100 -11.99 -6.01 14.31
CA PRO A 100 -11.28 -6.73 15.36
C PRO A 100 -9.77 -6.74 15.09
N GLN A 101 -8.97 -6.50 16.12
CA GLN A 101 -7.52 -6.60 16.06
C GLN A 101 -7.07 -8.02 16.38
N GLN A 102 -6.07 -8.51 15.66
CA GLN A 102 -5.46 -9.82 15.87
C GLN A 102 -3.93 -9.74 15.72
N TRP A 103 -3.21 -10.35 16.67
CA TRP A 103 -1.77 -10.24 16.78
C TRP A 103 -1.06 -11.59 17.00
N ASP A 104 -1.79 -12.71 16.93
CA ASP A 104 -1.19 -14.02 17.06
C ASP A 104 -0.35 -14.39 15.81
N ALA A 105 0.58 -15.33 15.99
CA ALA A 105 1.54 -15.68 14.95
C ALA A 105 0.89 -16.23 13.67
N ASP A 106 -0.19 -16.99 13.80
CA ASP A 106 -0.87 -17.59 12.65
C ASP A 106 -1.62 -16.53 11.85
N PHE A 107 -2.27 -15.58 12.54
CA PHE A 107 -2.90 -14.43 11.90
C PHE A 107 -1.86 -13.57 11.16
N ILE A 108 -0.72 -13.28 11.78
CA ILE A 108 0.34 -12.46 11.16
C ILE A 108 0.86 -13.13 9.87
N LYS A 109 1.10 -14.44 9.89
CA LYS A 109 1.51 -15.20 8.69
C LYS A 109 0.45 -15.12 7.59
N LYS A 110 -0.82 -15.38 7.94
CA LYS A 110 -1.95 -15.29 7.00
C LYS A 110 -2.09 -13.89 6.41
N ALA A 111 -1.95 -12.86 7.23
CA ALA A 111 -2.02 -11.46 6.80
C ALA A 111 -0.88 -11.14 5.83
N CYS A 112 0.35 -11.53 6.14
CA CYS A 112 1.53 -11.35 5.27
C CYS A 112 1.33 -12.04 3.92
N GLU A 113 0.94 -13.32 3.92
CA GLU A 113 0.65 -14.07 2.69
C GLU A 113 -0.48 -13.42 1.87
N GLY A 114 -1.50 -12.88 2.55
CA GLY A 114 -2.57 -12.12 1.92
C GLY A 114 -2.05 -10.87 1.22
N SER A 115 -1.20 -10.10 1.90
CA SER A 115 -0.58 -8.91 1.33
C SER A 115 0.31 -9.24 0.13
N LEU A 116 1.14 -10.28 0.21
CA LEU A 116 1.96 -10.73 -0.91
C LEU A 116 1.13 -11.09 -2.14
N ARG A 117 0.01 -11.80 -1.94
CA ARG A 117 -0.91 -12.13 -3.05
C ARG A 117 -1.53 -10.89 -3.67
N ARG A 118 -2.03 -9.93 -2.87
CA ARG A 118 -2.66 -8.71 -3.38
C ARG A 118 -1.65 -7.78 -4.07
N LEU A 119 -0.42 -7.75 -3.57
CA LEU A 119 0.68 -6.99 -4.15
C LEU A 119 1.35 -7.69 -5.34
N GLU A 120 0.95 -8.94 -5.65
CA GLU A 120 1.52 -9.77 -6.71
C GLU A 120 3.06 -9.84 -6.62
N THR A 121 3.56 -10.07 -5.41
CA THR A 121 5.00 -10.12 -5.11
C THR A 121 5.32 -11.26 -4.15
N ASP A 122 6.60 -11.62 -4.05
CA ASP A 122 7.19 -12.64 -3.17
C ASP A 122 8.10 -12.01 -2.11
#